data_8544a092cb089887fc45a96e37945077
#
_entry.id   8544a092cb089887fc45a96e37945077
#
_cell.length_a   1.000
_cell.length_b   1.000
_cell.length_c   1.000
_cell.angle_alpha   90.00
_cell.angle_beta   90.00
_cell.angle_gamma   90.00
#
_symmetry.space_group_name_H-M   'P 1'
#
loop_
_entity.id
_entity.type
_entity.pdbx_description
1 polymer ?
#
loop_
_entity_poly.entity_id
_entity_poly.type
_entity_poly.pdbx_seq_one_letter_code
_entity_poly.pdbx_strand_id
1 'polypeptide(L)'
;IQWILTVMAKHTGKLVIPAINFGNDSSQFAAIVVNDSSQVNNTNEDLFLQVEVSTTEPYIQQQVIYTLKLFRRVNIAQASLTEPELADALIEKLGEDTNYNTQFQGENYVVTKRKYAIFPQKSGIATIIPLSLTAGVIIPGQRRSNSFFNQQRTRTKQVVSAAIKLDVQAKPENTGVDWLPAK
;
A
#
# COMPACT_ATOMS: atom_id res chain seq x y z
N ILE A 1 -24.98 11.13 -23.18
CA ILE A 1 -24.34 9.98 -22.48
C ILE A 1 -23.06 10.51 -21.87
N GLN A 2 -22.83 10.30 -20.56
CA GLN A 2 -21.61 10.68 -19.89
C GLN A 2 -20.79 9.42 -19.62
N TRP A 3 -19.52 9.41 -20.04
CA TRP A 3 -18.55 8.36 -19.75
C TRP A 3 -17.61 8.84 -18.64
N ILE A 4 -17.44 8.03 -17.60
CA ILE A 4 -16.49 8.29 -16.51
C ILE A 4 -15.40 7.23 -16.58
N LEU A 5 -14.16 7.68 -16.83
CA LEU A 5 -12.98 6.82 -16.83
C LEU A 5 -12.14 7.13 -15.58
N THR A 6 -11.81 6.10 -14.84
CA THR A 6 -10.86 6.20 -13.73
C THR A 6 -9.50 5.73 -14.23
N VAL A 7 -8.51 6.62 -14.22
CA VAL A 7 -7.13 6.32 -14.63
C VAL A 7 -6.21 6.37 -13.44
N MET A 8 -5.17 5.54 -13.45
CA MET A 8 -4.15 5.47 -12.42
C MET A 8 -2.77 5.61 -13.04
N ALA A 9 -1.96 6.50 -12.47
CA ALA A 9 -0.57 6.67 -12.87
C ALA A 9 0.29 5.50 -12.38
N LYS A 10 1.11 4.93 -13.25
CA LYS A 10 2.06 3.84 -12.91
C LYS A 10 3.44 4.35 -12.49
N HIS A 11 3.76 5.61 -12.74
CA HIS A 11 5.02 6.26 -12.39
C HIS A 11 4.83 7.76 -12.20
N THR A 12 5.76 8.40 -11.54
CA THR A 12 5.80 9.84 -11.31
C THR A 12 6.23 10.60 -12.56
N GLY A 13 5.97 11.90 -12.60
CA GLY A 13 6.36 12.80 -13.66
C GLY A 13 5.18 13.38 -14.44
N LYS A 14 5.50 14.03 -15.56
CA LYS A 14 4.48 14.58 -16.45
C LYS A 14 3.95 13.49 -17.36
N LEU A 15 2.70 13.11 -17.18
CA LEU A 15 2.00 12.09 -17.95
C LEU A 15 0.95 12.73 -18.84
N VAL A 16 0.73 12.14 -20.00
CA VAL A 16 -0.29 12.58 -20.95
C VAL A 16 -1.35 11.47 -21.06
N ILE A 17 -2.60 11.81 -20.81
CA ILE A 17 -3.74 10.97 -21.15
C ILE A 17 -4.07 11.28 -22.62
N PRO A 18 -3.87 10.34 -23.55
CA PRO A 18 -4.15 10.59 -24.95
C PRO A 18 -5.65 10.83 -25.19
N ALA A 19 -5.98 11.43 -26.32
CA ALA A 19 -7.36 11.52 -26.76
C ALA A 19 -7.97 10.11 -26.92
N ILE A 20 -9.19 9.94 -26.40
CA ILE A 20 -9.91 8.67 -26.45
C ILE A 20 -11.03 8.82 -27.47
N ASN A 21 -11.10 7.90 -28.44
CA ASN A 21 -12.10 7.91 -29.49
C ASN A 21 -13.33 7.10 -29.06
N PHE A 22 -14.51 7.66 -29.30
CA PHE A 22 -15.82 7.05 -29.02
C PHE A 22 -16.66 7.08 -30.28
N GLY A 23 -16.49 6.13 -31.17
CA GLY A 23 -17.12 6.15 -32.48
C GLY A 23 -16.65 7.33 -33.32
N ASN A 24 -17.55 8.28 -33.63
CA ASN A 24 -17.21 9.49 -34.38
C ASN A 24 -16.75 10.66 -33.51
N ASP A 25 -16.80 10.53 -32.19
CA ASP A 25 -16.39 11.55 -31.23
C ASP A 25 -15.02 11.23 -30.62
N SER A 26 -14.28 12.26 -30.25
CA SER A 26 -12.98 12.13 -29.60
C SER A 26 -12.85 13.09 -28.42
N SER A 27 -12.31 12.61 -27.29
CA SER A 27 -11.96 13.48 -26.18
C SER A 27 -10.74 14.35 -26.50
N GLN A 28 -10.57 15.44 -25.75
CA GLN A 28 -9.30 16.15 -25.73
C GLN A 28 -8.25 15.36 -24.95
N PHE A 29 -6.96 15.54 -25.29
CA PHE A 29 -5.88 15.03 -24.45
C PHE A 29 -5.81 15.83 -23.14
N ALA A 30 -5.34 15.21 -22.06
CA ALA A 30 -5.10 15.88 -20.79
C ALA A 30 -3.67 15.60 -20.31
N ALA A 31 -2.97 16.63 -19.84
CA ALA A 31 -1.67 16.47 -19.20
C ALA A 31 -1.86 16.52 -17.68
N ILE A 32 -1.27 15.56 -16.98
CA ILE A 32 -1.24 15.49 -15.52
C ILE A 32 0.19 15.45 -15.04
N VAL A 33 0.45 16.06 -13.89
CA VAL A 33 1.73 15.95 -13.20
C VAL A 33 1.53 15.04 -11.99
N VAL A 34 2.22 13.93 -11.99
CA VAL A 34 2.22 12.99 -10.87
C VAL A 34 3.47 13.24 -10.06
N ASN A 35 3.29 13.81 -8.89
CA ASN A 35 4.38 14.03 -7.95
C ASN A 35 4.74 12.71 -7.25
N ASP A 36 6.02 12.58 -6.88
CA ASP A 36 6.44 11.46 -6.06
C ASP A 36 5.72 11.54 -4.70
N SER A 37 5.03 10.47 -4.33
CA SER A 37 4.40 10.34 -3.02
C SER A 37 5.40 9.97 -1.92
N SER A 38 6.70 10.14 -2.17
CA SER A 38 7.72 9.96 -1.17
C SER A 38 7.42 10.85 0.03
N GLN A 39 6.87 10.23 1.06
CA GLN A 39 6.65 10.82 2.38
C GLN A 39 5.70 12.03 2.41
N VAL A 40 4.51 11.90 1.87
CA VAL A 40 3.44 12.74 2.36
C VAL A 40 3.04 12.20 3.73
N ASN A 41 3.69 12.71 4.77
CA ASN A 41 3.15 12.73 6.12
C ASN A 41 1.89 13.62 6.07
N ASN A 42 0.86 13.19 5.37
CA ASN A 42 -0.42 13.87 5.37
C ASN A 42 -1.08 13.64 6.72
N THR A 43 -0.84 14.61 7.59
CA THR A 43 -1.29 14.70 8.97
C THR A 43 -2.82 14.68 9.12
N ASN A 44 -3.59 14.43 8.07
CA ASN A 44 -5.05 14.50 8.10
C ASN A 44 -5.75 13.54 7.12
N GLU A 45 -5.13 12.41 6.77
CA GLU A 45 -5.76 11.45 5.87
C GLU A 45 -6.70 10.48 6.60
N ASP A 46 -7.94 10.34 6.10
CA ASP A 46 -8.93 9.39 6.64
C ASP A 46 -8.56 7.92 6.46
N LEU A 47 -7.63 7.64 5.54
CA LEU A 47 -7.20 6.31 5.16
C LEU A 47 -5.77 6.36 4.64
N PHE A 48 -4.83 5.65 5.29
CA PHE A 48 -3.43 5.56 4.86
C PHE A 48 -2.77 4.25 5.32
N LEU A 49 -1.64 3.92 4.68
CA LEU A 49 -0.80 2.78 5.02
C LEU A 49 0.51 3.27 5.65
N GLN A 50 0.92 2.57 6.70
CA GLN A 50 2.23 2.69 7.30
C GLN A 50 2.91 1.33 7.27
N VAL A 51 4.20 1.30 6.90
CA VAL A 51 4.99 0.09 6.84
C VAL A 51 6.30 0.27 7.60
N GLU A 52 6.75 -0.78 8.24
CA GLU A 52 7.99 -0.82 9.02
C GLU A 52 8.63 -2.19 8.93
N VAL A 53 9.95 -2.25 9.09
CA VAL A 53 10.72 -3.51 9.15
C VAL A 53 11.52 -3.58 10.44
N SER A 54 11.80 -4.79 10.90
CA SER A 54 12.60 -5.02 12.12
C SER A 54 14.08 -4.61 11.95
N THR A 55 14.60 -4.69 10.73
CA THR A 55 15.94 -4.24 10.36
C THR A 55 15.98 -3.89 8.88
N THR A 56 16.82 -2.92 8.52
CA THR A 56 17.12 -2.54 7.13
C THR A 56 18.41 -3.17 6.61
N GLU A 57 19.22 -3.81 7.49
CA GLU A 57 20.49 -4.42 7.18
C GLU A 57 20.53 -5.89 7.63
N PRO A 58 19.66 -6.75 7.07
CA PRO A 58 19.65 -8.17 7.41
C PRO A 58 20.79 -8.90 6.72
N TYR A 59 21.21 -10.03 7.27
CA TYR A 59 22.00 -11.02 6.53
C TYR A 59 21.13 -11.83 5.57
N ILE A 60 21.76 -12.49 4.59
CA ILE A 60 21.10 -13.50 3.75
C ILE A 60 20.40 -14.51 4.66
N GLN A 61 19.14 -14.88 4.31
CA GLN A 61 18.28 -15.83 5.05
C GLN A 61 17.87 -15.38 6.47
N GLN A 62 18.29 -14.19 6.91
CA GLN A 62 17.80 -13.65 8.17
C GLN A 62 16.33 -13.24 8.05
N GLN A 63 15.55 -13.59 9.09
CA GLN A 63 14.17 -13.16 9.19
C GLN A 63 14.07 -11.65 9.39
N VAL A 64 13.39 -10.99 8.47
CA VAL A 64 12.95 -9.59 8.58
C VAL A 64 11.46 -9.57 8.83
N ILE A 65 11.04 -9.02 9.96
CA ILE A 65 9.61 -8.82 10.23
C ILE A 65 9.15 -7.55 9.53
N TYR A 66 8.30 -7.68 8.53
CA TYR A 66 7.62 -6.59 7.87
C TYR A 66 6.25 -6.40 8.50
N THR A 67 5.99 -5.21 9.02
CA THR A 67 4.72 -4.86 9.66
C THR A 67 4.00 -3.81 8.82
N LEU A 68 2.80 -4.16 8.38
CA LEU A 68 1.86 -3.25 7.70
C LEU A 68 0.79 -2.81 8.69
N LYS A 69 0.51 -1.52 8.73
CA LYS A 69 -0.58 -0.91 9.50
C LYS A 69 -1.47 -0.10 8.56
N LEU A 70 -2.73 -0.48 8.46
CA LEU A 70 -3.76 0.27 7.76
C LEU A 70 -4.52 1.13 8.78
N PHE A 71 -4.36 2.44 8.69
CA PHE A 71 -5.08 3.41 9.50
C PHE A 71 -6.34 3.86 8.78
N ARG A 72 -7.49 3.76 9.45
CA ARG A 72 -8.77 4.24 8.90
C ARG A 72 -9.61 4.94 9.95
N ARG A 73 -10.23 6.05 9.59
CA ARG A 73 -11.29 6.73 10.35
C ARG A 73 -12.58 6.86 9.53
N VAL A 74 -12.64 6.16 8.40
CA VAL A 74 -13.81 6.05 7.52
C VAL A 74 -14.28 4.60 7.44
N ASN A 75 -15.55 4.42 7.12
CA ASN A 75 -16.11 3.10 6.87
C ASN A 75 -15.77 2.66 5.45
N ILE A 76 -15.27 1.43 5.34
CA ILE A 76 -14.90 0.78 4.09
C ILE A 76 -15.90 -0.34 3.82
N ALA A 77 -16.53 -0.32 2.63
CA ALA A 77 -17.43 -1.39 2.20
C ALA A 77 -16.67 -2.57 1.60
N GLN A 78 -15.61 -2.27 0.84
CA GLN A 78 -14.79 -3.26 0.13
C GLN A 78 -13.36 -2.76 0.05
N ALA A 79 -12.38 -3.65 0.22
CA ALA A 79 -10.97 -3.32 0.11
C ALA A 79 -10.20 -4.46 -0.56
N SER A 80 -9.22 -4.09 -1.37
CA SER A 80 -8.21 -4.98 -1.94
C SER A 80 -6.84 -4.41 -1.63
N LEU A 81 -5.98 -5.21 -1.03
CA LEU A 81 -4.61 -4.86 -0.65
C LEU A 81 -3.64 -5.82 -1.33
N THR A 82 -2.60 -5.28 -1.98
CA THR A 82 -1.52 -6.11 -2.52
C THR A 82 -0.68 -6.70 -1.40
N GLU A 83 0.00 -7.80 -1.67
CA GLU A 83 0.98 -8.38 -0.76
C GLU A 83 2.36 -7.77 -0.97
N PRO A 84 3.26 -7.80 0.04
CA PRO A 84 4.64 -7.33 -0.13
C PRO A 84 5.38 -8.22 -1.12
N GLU A 85 6.20 -7.60 -1.96
CA GLU A 85 7.06 -8.28 -2.92
C GLU A 85 8.50 -7.80 -2.76
N LEU A 86 9.42 -8.74 -2.77
CA LEU A 86 10.86 -8.53 -2.76
C LEU A 86 11.49 -9.56 -3.71
N ALA A 87 12.29 -9.09 -4.65
CA ALA A 87 13.01 -10.00 -5.54
C ALA A 87 13.97 -10.89 -4.74
N ASP A 88 14.09 -12.16 -5.15
CA ASP A 88 14.96 -13.15 -4.50
C ASP A 88 14.71 -13.25 -2.98
N ALA A 89 13.44 -13.36 -2.56
CA ALA A 89 13.08 -13.53 -1.16
C ALA A 89 11.93 -14.52 -0.99
N LEU A 90 11.94 -15.23 0.14
CA LEU A 90 10.77 -15.97 0.63
C LEU A 90 9.96 -15.03 1.52
N ILE A 91 8.65 -14.98 1.33
CA ILE A 91 7.74 -14.13 2.10
C ILE A 91 6.58 -14.97 2.61
N GLU A 92 6.33 -14.90 3.91
CA GLU A 92 5.25 -15.63 4.57
C GLU A 92 4.43 -14.71 5.47
N LYS A 93 3.12 -14.80 5.41
CA LYS A 93 2.22 -14.08 6.32
C LYS A 93 2.31 -14.67 7.72
N LEU A 94 2.47 -13.82 8.74
CA LEU A 94 2.56 -14.23 10.14
C LEU A 94 1.24 -14.03 10.88
N GLY A 95 0.53 -15.13 11.09
CA GLY A 95 -0.70 -15.18 11.87
C GLY A 95 -1.85 -14.36 11.27
N GLU A 96 -2.85 -14.06 12.10
CA GLU A 96 -4.04 -13.32 11.71
C GLU A 96 -3.85 -11.81 11.83
N ASP A 97 -4.68 -11.05 11.08
CA ASP A 97 -4.70 -9.61 11.17
C ASP A 97 -5.23 -9.17 12.55
N THR A 98 -4.56 -8.21 13.17
CA THR A 98 -4.95 -7.66 14.46
C THR A 98 -5.59 -6.29 14.29
N ASN A 99 -6.76 -6.07 14.89
CA ASN A 99 -7.44 -4.79 14.88
C ASN A 99 -7.41 -4.13 16.25
N TYR A 100 -7.12 -2.83 16.30
CA TYR A 100 -7.15 -2.04 17.53
C TYR A 100 -7.46 -0.57 17.23
N ASN A 101 -7.90 0.16 18.25
CA ASN A 101 -8.11 1.60 18.17
C ASN A 101 -6.88 2.33 18.71
N THR A 102 -6.52 3.44 18.09
CA THR A 102 -5.41 4.28 18.53
C THR A 102 -5.70 5.74 18.21
N GLN A 103 -5.03 6.62 18.93
CA GLN A 103 -4.98 8.03 18.60
C GLN A 103 -3.66 8.32 17.87
N PHE A 104 -3.76 8.93 16.69
CA PHE A 104 -2.62 9.35 15.89
C PHE A 104 -2.81 10.83 15.50
N GLN A 105 -1.86 11.68 15.88
CA GLN A 105 -1.91 13.15 15.63
C GLN A 105 -3.20 13.82 16.11
N GLY A 106 -3.73 13.39 17.25
CA GLY A 106 -4.95 13.92 17.84
C GLY A 106 -6.27 13.34 17.32
N GLU A 107 -6.22 12.53 16.26
CA GLU A 107 -7.38 11.88 15.65
C GLU A 107 -7.48 10.39 16.00
N ASN A 108 -8.70 9.88 16.11
CA ASN A 108 -8.94 8.47 16.43
C ASN A 108 -9.00 7.62 15.17
N TYR A 109 -8.21 6.56 15.14
CA TYR A 109 -8.16 5.58 14.05
C TYR A 109 -8.45 4.17 14.53
N VAL A 110 -9.10 3.40 13.66
CA VAL A 110 -9.07 1.94 13.71
C VAL A 110 -7.89 1.48 12.89
N VAL A 111 -6.99 0.69 13.50
CA VAL A 111 -5.79 0.18 12.84
C VAL A 111 -5.94 -1.32 12.61
N THR A 112 -5.75 -1.76 11.37
CA THR A 112 -5.56 -3.17 11.03
C THR A 112 -4.07 -3.40 10.83
N LYS A 113 -3.46 -4.25 11.66
CA LYS A 113 -2.05 -4.62 11.61
C LYS A 113 -1.89 -6.01 11.04
N ARG A 114 -1.01 -6.15 10.04
CA ARG A 114 -0.61 -7.42 9.41
C ARG A 114 0.90 -7.54 9.43
N LYS A 115 1.40 -8.74 9.65
CA LYS A 115 2.83 -9.03 9.68
C LYS A 115 3.20 -10.07 8.63
N TYR A 116 4.41 -9.92 8.11
CA TYR A 116 5.06 -10.91 7.25
C TYR A 116 6.47 -11.19 7.74
N ALA A 117 6.92 -12.42 7.56
CA ALA A 117 8.33 -12.78 7.64
C ALA A 117 8.90 -12.74 6.22
N ILE A 118 9.97 -12.00 6.02
CA ILE A 118 10.70 -11.89 4.75
C ILE A 118 12.09 -12.44 4.98
N PHE A 119 12.52 -13.36 4.11
CA PHE A 119 13.84 -14.01 4.14
C PHE A 119 14.56 -13.72 2.82
N PRO A 120 15.40 -12.66 2.75
CA PRO A 120 16.19 -12.36 1.55
C PRO A 120 17.13 -13.51 1.22
N GLN A 121 17.20 -13.92 -0.03
CA GLN A 121 18.05 -15.05 -0.48
C GLN A 121 19.33 -14.59 -1.16
N LYS A 122 19.48 -13.30 -1.42
CA LYS A 122 20.62 -12.70 -2.14
C LYS A 122 21.11 -11.47 -1.43
N SER A 123 22.43 -11.28 -1.35
CA SER A 123 23.04 -10.08 -0.79
C SER A 123 23.00 -8.90 -1.76
N GLY A 124 23.08 -7.69 -1.21
CA GLY A 124 23.05 -6.43 -1.93
C GLY A 124 21.78 -5.61 -1.63
N ILE A 125 21.65 -4.52 -2.36
CA ILE A 125 20.50 -3.61 -2.21
C ILE A 125 19.26 -4.25 -2.82
N ALA A 126 18.23 -4.44 -2.01
CA ALA A 126 16.93 -4.95 -2.41
C ALA A 126 15.83 -3.97 -1.96
N THR A 127 14.74 -3.88 -2.72
CA THR A 127 13.65 -2.95 -2.40
C THR A 127 12.33 -3.71 -2.29
N ILE A 128 11.71 -3.63 -1.12
CA ILE A 128 10.32 -4.06 -0.95
C ILE A 128 9.45 -3.02 -1.66
N ILE A 129 8.72 -3.46 -2.68
CA ILE A 129 7.91 -2.54 -3.48
C ILE A 129 6.72 -2.01 -2.65
N PRO A 130 6.26 -0.77 -2.93
CA PRO A 130 5.11 -0.20 -2.25
C PRO A 130 3.86 -1.07 -2.39
N LEU A 131 3.15 -1.27 -1.27
CA LEU A 131 1.83 -1.90 -1.30
C LEU A 131 0.78 -0.89 -1.72
N SER A 132 -0.21 -1.38 -2.47
CA SER A 132 -1.36 -0.59 -2.91
C SER A 132 -2.64 -1.13 -2.29
N LEU A 133 -3.38 -0.24 -1.62
CA LEU A 133 -4.74 -0.50 -1.13
C LEU A 133 -5.73 0.25 -2.01
N THR A 134 -6.69 -0.48 -2.57
CA THR A 134 -7.88 0.09 -3.22
C THR A 134 -9.08 -0.18 -2.33
N ALA A 135 -9.77 0.87 -1.88
CA ALA A 135 -10.89 0.77 -0.97
C ALA A 135 -12.11 1.56 -1.44
N GLY A 136 -13.29 0.97 -1.30
CA GLY A 136 -14.58 1.64 -1.46
C GLY A 136 -14.96 2.32 -0.15
N VAL A 137 -14.71 3.63 -0.02
CA VAL A 137 -15.08 4.42 1.15
C VAL A 137 -16.55 4.77 1.09
N ILE A 138 -17.28 4.49 2.19
CA ILE A 138 -18.70 4.79 2.30
C ILE A 138 -18.86 6.30 2.53
N ILE A 139 -19.63 6.95 1.65
CA ILE A 139 -19.96 8.37 1.80
C ILE A 139 -21.21 8.45 2.67
N PRO A 140 -21.17 9.12 3.84
CA PRO A 140 -22.37 9.39 4.63
C PRO A 140 -23.31 10.26 3.81
N GLY A 141 -24.46 9.74 3.41
CA GLY A 141 -25.49 10.47 2.65
C GLY A 141 -26.69 10.78 3.52
N GLN A 142 -27.31 11.95 3.30
CA GLN A 142 -28.64 12.24 3.85
C GLN A 142 -29.62 11.15 3.39
N ARG A 143 -30.26 10.50 4.36
CA ARG A 143 -31.36 9.57 4.11
C ARG A 143 -32.50 10.33 3.43
N ARG A 144 -32.56 10.28 2.10
CA ARG A 144 -33.81 10.62 1.41
C ARG A 144 -34.75 9.43 1.55
N SER A 145 -35.85 9.67 2.25
CA SER A 145 -36.82 8.73 2.75
C SER A 145 -37.65 7.95 1.69
N ASN A 146 -37.27 7.86 0.43
CA ASN A 146 -38.15 7.31 -0.60
C ASN A 146 -37.47 6.43 -1.65
N SER A 147 -36.45 5.66 -1.28
CA SER A 147 -35.89 4.66 -2.19
C SER A 147 -35.90 3.28 -1.57
N PHE A 148 -36.68 2.36 -2.15
CA PHE A 148 -36.71 0.93 -1.79
C PHE A 148 -35.37 0.20 -2.07
N PHE A 149 -34.42 0.87 -2.72
CA PHE A 149 -33.06 0.36 -2.96
C PHE A 149 -32.05 1.23 -2.20
N ASN A 150 -31.67 0.75 -1.03
CA ASN A 150 -30.64 1.38 -0.18
C ASN A 150 -29.25 1.11 -0.77
N GLN A 151 -28.91 1.71 -1.92
CA GLN A 151 -27.57 1.64 -2.48
C GLN A 151 -26.65 2.56 -1.70
N GLN A 152 -25.79 1.96 -0.91
CA GLN A 152 -24.71 2.65 -0.21
C GLN A 152 -23.75 3.26 -1.26
N ARG A 153 -23.65 4.59 -1.29
CA ARG A 153 -22.72 5.27 -2.20
C ARG A 153 -21.33 5.09 -1.67
N THR A 154 -20.46 4.54 -2.49
CA THR A 154 -19.04 4.40 -2.20
C THR A 154 -18.21 5.26 -3.16
N ARG A 155 -17.11 5.78 -2.65
CA ARG A 155 -16.06 6.43 -3.46
C ARG A 155 -14.82 5.57 -3.39
N THR A 156 -14.27 5.18 -4.54
CA THR A 156 -12.99 4.47 -4.59
C THR A 156 -11.86 5.40 -4.17
N LYS A 157 -11.09 4.99 -3.16
CA LYS A 157 -9.85 5.64 -2.73
C LYS A 157 -8.73 4.62 -2.87
N GLN A 158 -7.60 5.06 -3.43
CA GLN A 158 -6.38 4.30 -3.47
C GLN A 158 -5.32 4.97 -2.61
N VAL A 159 -4.60 4.18 -1.84
CA VAL A 159 -3.47 4.60 -1.03
C VAL A 159 -2.30 3.64 -1.25
N VAL A 160 -1.09 4.17 -1.21
CA VAL A 160 0.14 3.42 -1.48
C VAL A 160 1.07 3.60 -0.28
N SER A 161 1.75 2.54 0.13
CA SER A 161 2.75 2.62 1.19
C SER A 161 4.07 3.20 0.69
N ALA A 162 4.98 3.52 1.61
CA ALA A 162 6.37 3.79 1.27
C ALA A 162 7.06 2.51 0.75
N ALA A 163 8.06 2.67 -0.12
CA ALA A 163 9.01 1.63 -0.45
C ALA A 163 10.01 1.49 0.71
N ILE A 164 10.48 0.26 0.97
CA ILE A 164 11.52 0.01 1.97
C ILE A 164 12.74 -0.59 1.27
N LYS A 165 13.90 0.04 1.45
CA LYS A 165 15.18 -0.49 0.97
C LYS A 165 15.81 -1.32 2.08
N LEU A 166 16.33 -2.49 1.70
CA LEU A 166 17.14 -3.36 2.53
C LEU A 166 18.56 -3.42 1.94
N ASP A 167 19.56 -3.34 2.80
CA ASP A 167 20.95 -3.64 2.46
C ASP A 167 21.31 -5.03 3.00
N VAL A 168 21.06 -6.05 2.19
CA VAL A 168 21.23 -7.45 2.59
C VAL A 168 22.69 -7.81 2.62
N GLN A 169 23.22 -8.08 3.81
CA GLN A 169 24.59 -8.44 4.04
C GLN A 169 24.88 -9.88 3.62
N ALA A 170 26.04 -10.09 3.00
CA ALA A 170 26.53 -11.42 2.71
C ALA A 170 26.84 -12.18 4.01
N LYS A 171 26.88 -13.51 3.95
CA LYS A 171 27.38 -14.34 5.03
C LYS A 171 28.80 -13.88 5.42
N PRO A 172 29.10 -13.65 6.72
CA PRO A 172 30.45 -13.29 7.14
C PRO A 172 31.49 -14.36 6.76
N GLU A 173 32.69 -13.90 6.37
CA GLU A 173 33.80 -14.80 6.13
C GLU A 173 34.18 -15.52 7.45
N ASN A 174 34.60 -16.64 7.55
CA ASN A 174 34.94 -17.42 8.78
C ASN A 174 33.74 -18.02 9.54
N THR A 175 32.57 -18.10 8.95
CA THR A 175 31.46 -18.85 9.52
C THR A 175 31.40 -20.27 8.93
N GLY A 176 31.11 -21.26 9.78
CA GLY A 176 31.00 -22.67 9.37
C GLY A 176 29.94 -22.95 8.30
N VAL A 177 29.89 -24.17 7.79
CA VAL A 177 28.94 -24.59 6.75
C VAL A 177 27.50 -24.42 7.22
N ASP A 178 27.24 -24.63 8.52
CA ASP A 178 25.91 -24.58 9.15
C ASP A 178 25.60 -23.21 9.77
N TRP A 179 26.16 -22.11 9.21
CA TRP A 179 25.86 -20.79 9.70
C TRP A 179 24.38 -20.42 9.45
N LEU A 180 23.69 -20.05 10.53
CA LEU A 180 22.34 -19.49 10.50
C LEU A 180 22.37 -18.10 11.13
N PRO A 181 21.77 -17.08 10.50
CA PRO A 181 21.66 -15.76 11.11
C PRO A 181 20.67 -15.84 12.27
N ALA A 182 21.19 -15.90 13.49
CA ALA A 182 20.38 -15.79 14.69
C ALA A 182 20.16 -14.32 15.05
N LYS A 183 19.01 -14.05 15.70
CA LYS A 183 18.72 -12.76 16.28
C LYS A 183 19.56 -12.52 17.50
#